data_f53da3c4ba44b39e2e36247f3f5e7106
#
_entry.id   f53da3c4ba44b39e2e36247f3f5e7106
#
_cell.length_a   1.000
_cell.length_b   1.000
_cell.length_c   1.000
_cell.angle_alpha   90.00
_cell.angle_beta   90.00
_cell.angle_gamma   90.00
#
_symmetry.space_group_name_H-M   'P 1'
#
loop_
_entity.id
_entity.type
_entity.pdbx_description
1 polymer ?
#
loop_
_entity_poly.entity_id
_entity_poly.type
_entity_poly.pdbx_seq_one_letter_code
_entity_poly.pdbx_strand_id
1 'polypeptide(L)'
;MLGRVIDPLGAPLDGKGLIGGELCEMPLERKAPGVIFRQPVNQPLQTGLKAVDAMIPIGRGQRELIIGDRQTGKTAIAIDTIINQRANYEAGDPVYCIYVAIGQKGSTVASIVNTLRENGAMDYTIVVAATAGDPAALQYYAPFAGAAIGEYFRDTGRHALVVYDDLSKQAVAYREVSLILRRPSGREAYPGDTFYLHSRLLERAAKIISQEEVAREMNDLPESLKGRVKGGGSLTALPIIETQAGDVSAYIPTNVISITDGQIFLDTNLFNQGNRPAIDVGISVSRVGGNAQIKAMKKVAGTLKIDQAQYRELEAFTKFSGDMDPVTALTIDKGQKNTRLLVQPQYSPMPVEKQIAILYCGTHGLLKDVPLDKVSEFERSFLEFLERDYQMEVLDVLKTGVIDDNVCKKIEETAAKTAKQFM
;
A
#
# COMPACT_ATOMS: atom_id res chain seq x y z
N MET A 1 -16.29 -15.12 7.41
CA MET A 1 -14.90 -14.96 7.92
C MET A 1 -14.52 -13.50 8.23
N LEU A 2 -15.22 -12.48 7.69
CA LEU A 2 -14.92 -11.07 7.99
C LEU A 2 -14.96 -10.81 9.50
N GLY A 3 -14.07 -9.97 9.99
CA GLY A 3 -13.91 -9.64 11.40
C GLY A 3 -13.28 -10.73 12.28
N ARG A 4 -12.78 -11.81 11.66
CA ARG A 4 -12.21 -12.96 12.37
C ARG A 4 -10.70 -13.02 12.27
N VAL A 5 -10.08 -13.63 13.27
CA VAL A 5 -8.67 -14.02 13.29
C VAL A 5 -8.61 -15.55 13.22
N ILE A 6 -7.92 -16.07 12.21
CA ILE A 6 -7.85 -17.49 11.92
C ILE A 6 -6.40 -17.96 11.74
N ASP A 7 -6.18 -19.25 11.88
CA ASP A 7 -4.93 -19.89 11.45
C ASP A 7 -4.93 -20.18 9.95
N PRO A 8 -3.81 -20.63 9.36
CA PRO A 8 -3.72 -20.97 7.94
C PRO A 8 -4.65 -22.11 7.47
N LEU A 9 -5.17 -22.90 8.40
CA LEU A 9 -6.11 -24.01 8.12
C LEU A 9 -7.58 -23.58 8.30
N GLY A 10 -7.82 -22.31 8.67
CA GLY A 10 -9.16 -21.76 8.86
C GLY A 10 -9.72 -21.96 10.29
N ALA A 11 -8.94 -22.46 11.23
CA ALA A 11 -9.38 -22.56 12.61
C ALA A 11 -9.38 -21.17 13.30
N PRO A 12 -10.44 -20.82 14.06
CA PRO A 12 -10.53 -19.52 14.71
C PRO A 12 -9.55 -19.41 15.89
N LEU A 13 -8.84 -18.27 15.96
CA LEU A 13 -7.90 -17.93 17.04
C LEU A 13 -8.42 -16.82 17.96
N ASP A 14 -9.58 -16.25 17.66
CA ASP A 14 -10.13 -15.04 18.31
C ASP A 14 -11.08 -15.33 19.48
N GLY A 15 -11.27 -16.58 19.83
CA GLY A 15 -12.17 -16.99 20.92
C GLY A 15 -13.66 -16.80 20.66
N LYS A 16 -14.05 -16.41 19.44
CA LYS A 16 -15.46 -16.13 19.07
C LYS A 16 -16.23 -17.38 18.59
N GLY A 17 -15.72 -18.57 18.85
CA GLY A 17 -16.35 -19.83 18.41
C GLY A 17 -16.13 -20.14 16.92
N LEU A 18 -16.77 -21.21 16.45
CA LEU A 18 -16.66 -21.68 15.08
C LEU A 18 -17.12 -20.62 14.06
N ILE A 19 -16.53 -20.66 12.87
CA ILE A 19 -16.94 -19.81 11.76
C ILE A 19 -18.23 -20.36 11.20
N GLY A 20 -19.31 -19.57 11.30
CA GLY A 20 -20.64 -19.92 10.78
C GLY A 20 -20.86 -19.45 9.35
N GLY A 21 -22.03 -19.81 8.81
CA GLY A 21 -22.47 -19.43 7.47
C GLY A 21 -22.11 -20.45 6.39
N GLU A 22 -22.36 -20.09 5.14
CA GLU A 22 -22.00 -20.89 3.98
C GLU A 22 -20.50 -20.81 3.72
N LEU A 23 -19.77 -21.88 3.91
CA LEU A 23 -18.34 -21.95 3.68
C LEU A 23 -18.05 -22.45 2.25
N CYS A 24 -17.06 -21.88 1.62
CA CYS A 24 -16.57 -22.26 0.30
C CYS A 24 -15.16 -22.85 0.46
N GLU A 25 -14.95 -24.08 0.02
CA GLU A 25 -13.64 -24.71 0.04
C GLU A 25 -12.78 -24.13 -1.08
N MET A 26 -11.59 -23.66 -0.70
CA MET A 26 -10.61 -23.09 -1.63
C MET A 26 -9.29 -23.85 -1.51
N PRO A 27 -8.66 -24.24 -2.64
CA PRO A 27 -7.33 -24.85 -2.59
C PRO A 27 -6.29 -23.83 -2.16
N LEU A 28 -5.38 -24.23 -1.27
CA LEU A 28 -4.27 -23.37 -0.83
C LEU A 28 -3.32 -23.05 -1.98
N GLU A 29 -2.98 -24.05 -2.78
CA GLU A 29 -2.16 -23.88 -3.98
C GLU A 29 -3.04 -23.98 -5.23
N ARG A 30 -2.94 -22.94 -6.07
CA ARG A 30 -3.69 -22.83 -7.31
C ARG A 30 -2.84 -22.09 -8.33
N LYS A 31 -2.93 -22.46 -9.59
CA LYS A 31 -2.28 -21.71 -10.66
C LYS A 31 -2.89 -20.33 -10.81
N ALA A 32 -2.03 -19.35 -11.06
CA ALA A 32 -2.47 -17.99 -11.33
C ALA A 32 -3.35 -17.94 -12.59
N PRO A 33 -4.29 -16.96 -12.69
CA PRO A 33 -5.08 -16.76 -13.90
C PRO A 33 -4.18 -16.56 -15.13
N GLY A 34 -4.49 -17.25 -16.22
CA GLY A 34 -3.79 -17.08 -17.50
C GLY A 34 -3.98 -15.67 -18.08
N VAL A 35 -3.17 -15.32 -19.07
CA VAL A 35 -3.12 -13.96 -19.66
C VAL A 35 -4.46 -13.50 -20.20
N ILE A 36 -5.23 -14.38 -20.83
CA ILE A 36 -6.53 -14.06 -21.44
C ILE A 36 -7.61 -13.70 -20.41
N PHE A 37 -7.44 -14.10 -19.15
CA PHE A 37 -8.38 -13.83 -18.06
C PHE A 37 -8.07 -12.55 -17.31
N ARG A 38 -6.98 -11.86 -17.65
CA ARG A 38 -6.55 -10.62 -17.00
C ARG A 38 -6.92 -9.41 -17.84
N GLN A 39 -7.14 -8.29 -17.14
CA GLN A 39 -7.25 -6.97 -17.77
C GLN A 39 -6.26 -6.00 -17.15
N PRO A 40 -5.94 -4.88 -17.85
CA PRO A 40 -5.03 -3.87 -17.33
C PRO A 40 -5.49 -3.28 -16.00
N VAL A 41 -4.52 -2.99 -15.14
CA VAL A 41 -4.74 -2.28 -13.88
C VAL A 41 -4.93 -0.80 -14.17
N ASN A 42 -6.14 -0.29 -13.97
CA ASN A 42 -6.56 1.08 -14.28
C ASN A 42 -7.48 1.71 -13.23
N GLN A 43 -7.63 1.07 -12.08
CA GLN A 43 -8.38 1.60 -10.94
C GLN A 43 -7.43 1.81 -9.76
N PRO A 44 -7.46 2.97 -9.10
CA PRO A 44 -6.61 3.21 -7.95
C PRO A 44 -7.03 2.36 -6.74
N LEU A 45 -6.04 1.89 -6.00
CA LEU A 45 -6.17 1.48 -4.61
C LEU A 45 -5.61 2.62 -3.76
N GLN A 46 -6.46 3.46 -3.20
CA GLN A 46 -6.02 4.58 -2.38
C GLN A 46 -5.47 4.07 -1.05
N THR A 47 -4.23 4.42 -0.74
CA THR A 47 -3.60 4.04 0.53
C THR A 47 -3.91 5.02 1.66
N GLY A 48 -4.31 6.22 1.32
CA GLY A 48 -4.49 7.32 2.26
C GLY A 48 -3.18 7.99 2.66
N LEU A 49 -2.06 7.56 2.10
CA LEU A 49 -0.72 8.13 2.34
C LEU A 49 -0.32 9.04 1.18
N LYS A 50 -0.16 10.33 1.48
CA LYS A 50 0.18 11.36 0.48
C LYS A 50 1.39 10.97 -0.39
N ALA A 51 2.43 10.46 0.24
CA ALA A 51 3.66 10.07 -0.45
C ALA A 51 3.46 8.90 -1.42
N VAL A 52 2.64 7.91 -1.05
CA VAL A 52 2.34 6.74 -1.89
C VAL A 52 1.39 7.11 -3.01
N ASP A 53 0.23 7.65 -2.68
CA ASP A 53 -0.84 7.93 -3.66
C ASP A 53 -0.40 8.96 -4.72
N ALA A 54 0.49 9.90 -4.35
CA ALA A 54 1.01 10.90 -5.26
C ALA A 54 2.16 10.41 -6.15
N MET A 55 3.12 9.64 -5.60
CA MET A 55 4.40 9.37 -6.28
C MET A 55 4.62 7.90 -6.65
N ILE A 56 3.95 6.98 -5.96
CA ILE A 56 4.10 5.53 -6.13
C ILE A 56 2.70 4.89 -6.08
N PRO A 57 1.78 5.30 -6.98
CA PRO A 57 0.38 4.88 -6.88
C PRO A 57 0.21 3.38 -7.09
N ILE A 58 -0.71 2.81 -6.34
CA ILE A 58 -1.06 1.39 -6.36
C ILE A 58 -2.42 1.23 -7.03
N GLY A 59 -2.54 0.27 -7.95
CA GLY A 59 -3.79 -0.07 -8.60
C GLY A 59 -4.41 -1.37 -8.09
N ARG A 60 -5.72 -1.49 -8.21
CA ARG A 60 -6.46 -2.71 -7.87
C ARG A 60 -6.04 -3.85 -8.81
N GLY A 61 -5.42 -4.89 -8.26
CA GLY A 61 -4.85 -6.01 -9.00
C GLY A 61 -3.33 -5.97 -9.19
N GLN A 62 -2.66 -4.94 -8.67
CA GLN A 62 -1.22 -4.78 -8.70
C GLN A 62 -0.53 -5.52 -7.55
N ARG A 63 0.74 -5.83 -7.73
CA ARG A 63 1.66 -6.33 -6.69
C ARG A 63 2.67 -5.25 -6.40
N GLU A 64 2.57 -4.60 -5.26
CA GLU A 64 3.51 -3.55 -4.85
C GLU A 64 4.27 -3.99 -3.60
N LEU A 65 5.58 -4.11 -3.71
CA LEU A 65 6.44 -4.53 -2.62
C LEU A 65 6.68 -3.38 -1.63
N ILE A 66 6.56 -3.68 -0.33
CA ILE A 66 7.00 -2.79 0.74
C ILE A 66 8.30 -3.38 1.31
N ILE A 67 9.41 -2.65 1.17
CA ILE A 67 10.75 -3.16 1.50
C ILE A 67 11.53 -2.15 2.34
N GLY A 68 12.29 -2.64 3.30
CA GLY A 68 13.16 -1.82 4.15
C GLY A 68 13.62 -2.54 5.40
N ASP A 69 14.48 -1.91 6.17
CA ASP A 69 15.03 -2.47 7.39
C ASP A 69 13.98 -2.63 8.49
N ARG A 70 14.35 -3.34 9.54
CA ARG A 70 13.48 -3.55 10.69
C ARG A 70 13.06 -2.22 11.31
N GLN A 71 11.78 -2.12 11.71
CA GLN A 71 11.20 -0.93 12.37
C GLN A 71 11.20 0.37 11.54
N THR A 72 11.28 0.30 10.23
CA THR A 72 11.18 1.48 9.33
C THR A 72 9.75 1.89 8.99
N GLY A 73 8.73 1.19 9.52
CA GLY A 73 7.32 1.53 9.29
C GLY A 73 6.62 0.73 8.18
N LYS A 74 7.19 -0.39 7.71
CA LYS A 74 6.59 -1.24 6.65
C LYS A 74 5.15 -1.66 6.99
N THR A 75 4.95 -2.26 8.16
CA THR A 75 3.64 -2.67 8.65
C THR A 75 2.67 -1.50 8.78
N ALA A 76 3.15 -0.32 9.19
CA ALA A 76 2.31 0.87 9.35
C ALA A 76 1.69 1.29 8.00
N ILE A 77 2.46 1.30 6.91
CA ILE A 77 1.95 1.59 5.55
C ILE A 77 0.83 0.61 5.17
N ALA A 78 1.03 -0.69 5.44
CA ALA A 78 0.03 -1.70 5.13
C ALA A 78 -1.25 -1.52 5.97
N ILE A 79 -1.12 -1.22 7.26
CA ILE A 79 -2.26 -0.99 8.16
C ILE A 79 -3.01 0.28 7.76
N ASP A 80 -2.32 1.38 7.47
CA ASP A 80 -2.94 2.62 6.98
C ASP A 80 -3.71 2.37 5.68
N THR A 81 -3.15 1.57 4.76
CA THR A 81 -3.84 1.18 3.53
C THR A 81 -5.14 0.42 3.81
N ILE A 82 -5.12 -0.51 4.79
CA ILE A 82 -6.33 -1.24 5.20
C ILE A 82 -7.36 -0.28 5.83
N ILE A 83 -6.95 0.58 6.75
CA ILE A 83 -7.82 1.54 7.42
C ILE A 83 -8.49 2.46 6.39
N ASN A 84 -7.75 2.89 5.38
CA ASN A 84 -8.27 3.79 4.34
C ASN A 84 -9.38 3.17 3.48
N GLN A 85 -9.53 1.84 3.45
CA GLN A 85 -10.61 1.19 2.69
C GLN A 85 -11.99 1.32 3.34
N ARG A 86 -12.08 1.88 4.55
CA ARG A 86 -13.34 2.09 5.26
C ARG A 86 -14.34 2.92 4.45
N ALA A 87 -13.88 4.00 3.80
CA ALA A 87 -14.74 4.85 2.97
C ALA A 87 -15.35 4.08 1.79
N ASN A 88 -14.58 3.17 1.16
CA ASN A 88 -15.09 2.30 0.10
C ASN A 88 -16.10 1.29 0.62
N TYR A 89 -15.88 0.74 1.81
CA TYR A 89 -16.81 -0.19 2.45
C TYR A 89 -18.16 0.50 2.78
N GLU A 90 -18.13 1.68 3.36
CA GLU A 90 -19.31 2.48 3.69
C GLU A 90 -20.06 2.96 2.42
N ALA A 91 -19.33 3.19 1.33
CA ALA A 91 -19.92 3.59 0.03
C ALA A 91 -20.52 2.41 -0.77
N GLY A 92 -20.39 1.17 -0.31
CA GLY A 92 -20.94 -0.01 -0.97
C GLY A 92 -20.06 -0.58 -2.13
N ASP A 93 -18.81 -0.10 -2.29
CA ASP A 93 -17.79 -0.67 -3.19
C ASP A 93 -16.58 -1.19 -2.37
N PRO A 94 -16.78 -2.21 -1.52
CA PRO A 94 -15.77 -2.65 -0.57
C PRO A 94 -14.52 -3.22 -1.24
N VAL A 95 -13.37 -2.90 -0.66
CA VAL A 95 -12.14 -3.67 -0.85
C VAL A 95 -11.96 -4.53 0.40
N TYR A 96 -12.17 -5.83 0.26
CA TYR A 96 -11.99 -6.76 1.38
C TYR A 96 -10.52 -6.99 1.65
N CYS A 97 -10.12 -6.81 2.90
CA CYS A 97 -8.71 -6.86 3.28
C CYS A 97 -8.37 -8.19 3.96
N ILE A 98 -7.22 -8.75 3.62
CA ILE A 98 -6.66 -9.93 4.24
C ILE A 98 -5.28 -9.56 4.77
N TYR A 99 -5.10 -9.58 6.08
CA TYR A 99 -3.80 -9.36 6.70
C TYR A 99 -3.22 -10.70 7.12
N VAL A 100 -2.09 -11.08 6.53
CA VAL A 100 -1.40 -12.34 6.82
C VAL A 100 -0.18 -12.06 7.67
N ALA A 101 -0.25 -12.41 8.95
CA ALA A 101 0.86 -12.33 9.91
C ALA A 101 1.69 -13.62 9.85
N ILE A 102 2.97 -13.51 9.47
CA ILE A 102 3.86 -14.65 9.25
C ILE A 102 5.03 -14.56 10.23
N GLY A 103 5.16 -15.53 11.12
CA GLY A 103 6.27 -15.61 12.06
C GLY A 103 6.41 -14.40 13.00
N GLN A 104 5.34 -13.66 13.23
CA GLN A 104 5.30 -12.53 14.15
C GLN A 104 5.03 -12.99 15.59
N LYS A 105 5.39 -12.17 16.57
CA LYS A 105 5.02 -12.43 17.97
C LYS A 105 3.51 -12.28 18.14
N GLY A 106 2.89 -13.17 18.92
CA GLY A 106 1.46 -13.10 19.20
C GLY A 106 0.99 -11.75 19.75
N SER A 107 1.80 -11.09 20.59
CA SER A 107 1.53 -9.73 21.08
C SER A 107 1.48 -8.68 19.98
N THR A 108 2.33 -8.79 18.96
CA THR A 108 2.32 -7.89 17.79
C THR A 108 1.04 -8.08 16.98
N VAL A 109 0.65 -9.34 16.73
CA VAL A 109 -0.61 -9.66 16.03
C VAL A 109 -1.80 -9.12 16.79
N ALA A 110 -1.85 -9.31 18.11
CA ALA A 110 -2.92 -8.79 18.97
C ALA A 110 -3.00 -7.25 18.91
N SER A 111 -1.85 -6.56 18.93
CA SER A 111 -1.80 -5.10 18.79
C SER A 111 -2.36 -4.63 17.44
N ILE A 112 -2.00 -5.29 16.34
CA ILE A 112 -2.51 -4.98 15.00
C ILE A 112 -4.02 -5.18 14.92
N VAL A 113 -4.53 -6.31 15.44
CA VAL A 113 -5.97 -6.60 15.48
C VAL A 113 -6.72 -5.53 16.27
N ASN A 114 -6.16 -5.08 17.40
CA ASN A 114 -6.76 -4.01 18.19
C ASN A 114 -6.75 -2.67 17.43
N THR A 115 -5.66 -2.31 16.78
CA THR A 115 -5.59 -1.10 15.95
C THR A 115 -6.62 -1.13 14.83
N LEU A 116 -6.76 -2.24 14.12
CA LEU A 116 -7.78 -2.41 13.08
C LEU A 116 -9.20 -2.30 13.64
N ARG A 117 -9.45 -2.85 14.83
CA ARG A 117 -10.75 -2.78 15.51
C ARG A 117 -11.10 -1.36 15.94
N GLU A 118 -10.16 -0.65 16.57
CA GLU A 118 -10.34 0.73 17.03
C GLU A 118 -10.65 1.68 15.86
N ASN A 119 -10.11 1.39 14.67
CA ASN A 119 -10.38 2.16 13.45
C ASN A 119 -11.59 1.63 12.64
N GLY A 120 -12.34 0.65 13.14
CA GLY A 120 -13.49 0.07 12.44
C GLY A 120 -13.13 -0.74 11.19
N ALA A 121 -11.86 -1.10 11.01
CA ALA A 121 -11.39 -1.80 9.82
C ALA A 121 -11.61 -3.32 9.89
N MET A 122 -11.92 -3.88 11.04
CA MET A 122 -12.20 -5.31 11.18
C MET A 122 -13.47 -5.76 10.45
N ASP A 123 -14.44 -4.88 10.21
CA ASP A 123 -15.70 -5.22 9.56
C ASP A 123 -15.52 -5.75 8.12
N TYR A 124 -14.44 -5.33 7.46
CA TYR A 124 -14.08 -5.76 6.10
C TYR A 124 -12.71 -6.45 6.03
N THR A 125 -12.13 -6.82 7.17
CA THR A 125 -10.79 -7.43 7.25
C THR A 125 -10.85 -8.84 7.83
N ILE A 126 -10.03 -9.73 7.28
CA ILE A 126 -9.74 -11.07 7.81
C ILE A 126 -8.26 -11.10 8.17
N VAL A 127 -7.95 -11.61 9.36
CA VAL A 127 -6.55 -11.80 9.79
C VAL A 127 -6.22 -13.28 9.77
N VAL A 128 -5.18 -13.65 9.03
CA VAL A 128 -4.61 -15.00 9.01
C VAL A 128 -3.30 -14.95 9.78
N ALA A 129 -3.18 -15.70 10.86
CA ALA A 129 -2.01 -15.64 11.72
C ALA A 129 -1.31 -17.00 11.82
N ALA A 130 -0.01 -17.02 11.50
CA ALA A 130 0.93 -18.06 11.86
C ALA A 130 2.06 -17.39 12.64
N THR A 131 2.01 -17.53 13.96
CA THR A 131 2.93 -16.82 14.87
C THR A 131 4.32 -17.46 14.89
N ALA A 132 5.28 -16.79 15.51
CA ALA A 132 6.65 -17.31 15.65
C ALA A 132 6.73 -18.63 16.49
N GLY A 133 5.70 -18.93 17.28
CA GLY A 133 5.61 -20.18 18.04
C GLY A 133 4.98 -21.35 17.27
N ASP A 134 4.42 -21.07 16.09
CA ASP A 134 3.77 -22.10 15.28
C ASP A 134 4.80 -22.87 14.43
N PRO A 135 4.50 -24.14 14.06
CA PRO A 135 5.34 -24.92 13.19
C PRO A 135 5.68 -24.20 11.87
N ALA A 136 6.90 -24.40 11.35
CA ALA A 136 7.36 -23.80 10.09
C ALA A 136 6.41 -24.11 8.92
N ALA A 137 5.78 -25.28 8.90
CA ALA A 137 4.79 -25.62 7.88
C ALA A 137 3.59 -24.66 7.87
N LEU A 138 3.07 -24.24 9.03
CA LEU A 138 1.98 -23.26 9.10
C LEU A 138 2.43 -21.88 8.64
N GLN A 139 3.64 -21.43 9.01
CA GLN A 139 4.20 -20.18 8.54
C GLN A 139 4.42 -20.18 7.02
N TYR A 140 4.79 -21.32 6.46
CA TYR A 140 4.91 -21.53 5.02
C TYR A 140 3.57 -21.41 4.30
N TYR A 141 2.50 -22.04 4.82
CA TYR A 141 1.18 -22.04 4.19
C TYR A 141 0.37 -20.77 4.42
N ALA A 142 0.65 -19.97 5.43
CA ALA A 142 -0.13 -18.78 5.77
C ALA A 142 -0.35 -17.82 4.58
N PRO A 143 0.66 -17.45 3.77
CA PRO A 143 0.44 -16.60 2.60
C PRO A 143 -0.48 -17.23 1.55
N PHE A 144 -0.39 -18.54 1.35
CA PHE A 144 -1.26 -19.26 0.41
C PHE A 144 -2.71 -19.29 0.89
N ALA A 145 -2.93 -19.42 2.19
CA ALA A 145 -4.27 -19.31 2.78
C ALA A 145 -4.86 -17.90 2.58
N GLY A 146 -4.05 -16.86 2.83
CA GLY A 146 -4.45 -15.48 2.56
C GLY A 146 -4.77 -15.23 1.08
N ALA A 147 -3.97 -15.78 0.16
CA ALA A 147 -4.23 -15.70 -1.27
C ALA A 147 -5.54 -16.40 -1.65
N ALA A 148 -5.80 -17.61 -1.14
CA ALA A 148 -7.02 -18.37 -1.41
C ALA A 148 -8.28 -17.62 -0.96
N ILE A 149 -8.23 -16.96 0.22
CA ILE A 149 -9.32 -16.10 0.70
C ILE A 149 -9.51 -14.90 -0.23
N GLY A 150 -8.42 -14.25 -0.64
CA GLY A 150 -8.46 -13.12 -1.56
C GLY A 150 -9.01 -13.49 -2.95
N GLU A 151 -8.66 -14.67 -3.45
CA GLU A 151 -9.17 -15.21 -4.71
C GLU A 151 -10.68 -15.46 -4.68
N TYR A 152 -11.24 -15.87 -3.56
CA TYR A 152 -12.69 -16.01 -3.41
C TYR A 152 -13.40 -14.68 -3.73
N PHE A 153 -12.91 -13.55 -3.20
CA PHE A 153 -13.47 -12.24 -3.51
C PHE A 153 -13.22 -11.85 -4.96
N ARG A 154 -11.99 -11.99 -5.45
CA ARG A 154 -11.59 -11.68 -6.83
C ARG A 154 -12.47 -12.43 -7.84
N ASP A 155 -12.59 -13.74 -7.69
CA ASP A 155 -13.26 -14.59 -8.66
C ASP A 155 -14.79 -14.45 -8.62
N THR A 156 -15.33 -13.93 -7.53
CA THR A 156 -16.76 -13.55 -7.41
C THR A 156 -17.06 -12.10 -7.78
N GLY A 157 -16.13 -11.43 -8.50
CA GLY A 157 -16.32 -10.07 -9.04
C GLY A 157 -16.14 -8.95 -8.04
N ARG A 158 -15.50 -9.20 -6.90
CA ARG A 158 -15.25 -8.23 -5.84
C ARG A 158 -13.78 -7.83 -5.79
N HIS A 159 -13.47 -6.80 -5.02
CA HIS A 159 -12.10 -6.34 -4.84
C HIS A 159 -11.53 -6.82 -3.51
N ALA A 160 -10.29 -7.30 -3.53
CA ALA A 160 -9.58 -7.71 -2.34
C ALA A 160 -8.15 -7.14 -2.31
N LEU A 161 -7.66 -6.92 -1.10
CA LEU A 161 -6.29 -6.54 -0.79
C LEU A 161 -5.71 -7.59 0.16
N VAL A 162 -4.58 -8.18 -0.19
CA VAL A 162 -3.84 -9.07 0.69
C VAL A 162 -2.48 -8.46 1.06
N VAL A 163 -2.20 -8.43 2.36
CA VAL A 163 -0.90 -8.01 2.92
C VAL A 163 -0.19 -9.25 3.44
N TYR A 164 1.05 -9.46 3.03
CA TYR A 164 1.90 -10.55 3.52
C TYR A 164 3.01 -9.98 4.42
N ASP A 165 2.85 -10.07 5.72
CA ASP A 165 3.77 -9.49 6.71
C ASP A 165 4.46 -10.58 7.56
N ASP A 166 5.64 -11.09 7.18
CA ASP A 166 6.41 -10.76 5.97
C ASP A 166 6.85 -12.04 5.21
N LEU A 167 7.11 -11.88 3.93
CA LEU A 167 7.57 -13.00 3.09
C LEU A 167 9.03 -13.41 3.36
N SER A 168 9.84 -12.57 4.01
CA SER A 168 11.18 -12.97 4.47
C SER A 168 11.09 -14.11 5.46
N LYS A 169 10.13 -14.07 6.39
CA LYS A 169 9.88 -15.14 7.37
C LYS A 169 9.27 -16.38 6.72
N GLN A 170 8.40 -16.22 5.72
CA GLN A 170 7.94 -17.36 4.92
C GLN A 170 9.11 -18.08 4.27
N ALA A 171 10.05 -17.35 3.67
CA ALA A 171 11.23 -17.94 3.05
C ALA A 171 12.10 -18.69 4.06
N VAL A 172 12.28 -18.14 5.28
CA VAL A 172 12.98 -18.81 6.37
C VAL A 172 12.27 -20.10 6.77
N ALA A 173 10.96 -20.09 6.95
CA ALA A 173 10.17 -21.28 7.26
C ALA A 173 10.28 -22.34 6.15
N TYR A 174 10.23 -21.92 4.88
CA TYR A 174 10.41 -22.80 3.73
C TYR A 174 11.81 -23.42 3.69
N ARG A 175 12.86 -22.64 4.01
CA ARG A 175 14.23 -23.13 4.14
C ARG A 175 14.34 -24.18 5.24
N GLU A 176 13.74 -23.95 6.39
CA GLU A 176 13.70 -24.91 7.52
C GLU A 176 13.07 -26.22 7.11
N VAL A 177 11.85 -26.19 6.55
CA VAL A 177 11.16 -27.40 6.06
C VAL A 177 12.00 -28.13 5.00
N SER A 178 12.61 -27.41 4.07
CA SER A 178 13.41 -27.98 3.00
C SER A 178 14.70 -28.66 3.53
N LEU A 179 15.33 -28.07 4.54
CA LEU A 179 16.53 -28.66 5.19
C LEU A 179 16.18 -29.93 5.96
N ILE A 180 15.04 -29.96 6.69
CA ILE A 180 14.53 -31.16 7.37
C ILE A 180 14.28 -32.28 6.36
N LEU A 181 13.72 -31.94 5.19
CA LEU A 181 13.49 -32.88 4.08
C LEU A 181 14.75 -33.22 3.30
N ARG A 182 15.94 -32.73 3.71
CA ARG A 182 17.24 -32.94 3.06
C ARG A 182 17.25 -32.53 1.59
N ARG A 183 16.49 -31.52 1.21
CA ARG A 183 16.53 -30.95 -0.15
C ARG A 183 17.84 -30.20 -0.35
N PRO A 184 18.43 -30.22 -1.56
CA PRO A 184 19.68 -29.50 -1.82
C PRO A 184 19.49 -27.99 -1.62
N SER A 185 20.42 -27.37 -0.93
CA SER A 185 20.41 -25.91 -0.69
C SER A 185 21.32 -25.18 -1.68
N GLY A 186 20.94 -23.96 -2.01
CA GLY A 186 21.69 -23.03 -2.86
C GLY A 186 22.17 -21.81 -2.09
N ARG A 187 22.05 -20.63 -2.69
CA ARG A 187 22.47 -19.34 -2.11
C ARG A 187 21.79 -19.10 -0.76
N GLU A 188 22.55 -18.69 0.23
CA GLU A 188 22.10 -18.40 1.60
C GLU A 188 21.35 -19.60 2.26
N ALA A 189 21.71 -20.81 1.85
CA ALA A 189 21.07 -22.07 2.25
C ALA A 189 19.58 -22.20 1.88
N TYR A 190 19.04 -21.33 1.02
CA TYR A 190 17.71 -21.48 0.47
C TYR A 190 17.65 -22.57 -0.59
N PRO A 191 16.55 -23.33 -0.70
CA PRO A 191 16.37 -24.28 -1.79
C PRO A 191 16.26 -23.57 -3.15
N GLY A 192 16.63 -24.24 -4.23
CA GLY A 192 16.73 -23.66 -5.57
C GLY A 192 15.38 -23.15 -6.15
N ASP A 193 14.25 -23.61 -5.62
CA ASP A 193 12.91 -23.23 -6.02
C ASP A 193 12.30 -22.08 -5.18
N THR A 194 13.09 -21.38 -4.40
CA THR A 194 12.59 -20.26 -3.58
C THR A 194 12.02 -19.11 -4.43
N PHE A 195 12.57 -18.86 -5.61
CA PHE A 195 11.97 -17.92 -6.55
C PHE A 195 10.54 -18.36 -6.92
N TYR A 196 10.36 -19.65 -7.23
CA TYR A 196 9.05 -20.21 -7.57
C TYR A 196 8.08 -20.19 -6.39
N LEU A 197 8.55 -20.29 -5.14
CA LEU A 197 7.73 -20.11 -3.95
C LEU A 197 6.97 -18.77 -3.99
N HIS A 198 7.70 -17.67 -4.17
CA HIS A 198 7.11 -16.33 -4.17
C HIS A 198 6.41 -15.99 -5.49
N SER A 199 6.93 -16.44 -6.64
CA SER A 199 6.32 -16.12 -7.93
C SER A 199 4.95 -16.77 -8.09
N ARG A 200 4.79 -18.07 -7.73
CA ARG A 200 3.48 -18.74 -7.81
C ARG A 200 2.45 -18.17 -6.83
N LEU A 201 2.88 -17.60 -5.71
CA LEU A 201 2.03 -16.90 -4.78
C LEU A 201 1.59 -15.53 -5.33
N LEU A 202 2.56 -14.70 -5.71
CA LEU A 202 2.31 -13.30 -6.08
C LEU A 202 1.63 -13.16 -7.46
N GLU A 203 1.87 -14.08 -8.39
CA GLU A 203 1.17 -14.10 -9.69
C GLU A 203 -0.35 -14.33 -9.56
N ARG A 204 -0.83 -14.84 -8.44
CA ARG A 204 -2.26 -14.99 -8.16
C ARG A 204 -2.96 -13.65 -7.95
N ALA A 205 -2.22 -12.58 -7.60
CA ALA A 205 -2.74 -11.22 -7.57
C ALA A 205 -2.90 -10.69 -9.00
N ALA A 206 -4.13 -10.34 -9.36
CA ALA A 206 -4.46 -9.87 -10.70
C ALA A 206 -5.80 -9.14 -10.71
N LYS A 207 -6.07 -8.38 -11.77
CA LYS A 207 -7.38 -7.87 -12.12
C LYS A 207 -7.98 -8.77 -13.20
N ILE A 208 -9.16 -9.33 -12.92
CA ILE A 208 -9.84 -10.26 -13.81
C ILE A 208 -10.63 -9.49 -14.88
N ILE A 209 -10.70 -10.06 -16.07
CA ILE A 209 -11.46 -9.52 -17.19
C ILE A 209 -12.93 -9.28 -16.81
N SER A 210 -13.49 -8.16 -17.30
CA SER A 210 -14.87 -7.78 -16.96
C SER A 210 -15.94 -8.64 -17.62
N GLN A 211 -15.59 -9.34 -18.72
CA GLN A 211 -16.48 -10.24 -19.43
C GLN A 211 -16.68 -11.53 -18.62
N GLU A 212 -17.87 -11.68 -18.05
CA GLU A 212 -18.18 -12.80 -17.14
C GLU A 212 -18.06 -14.16 -17.82
N GLU A 213 -18.46 -14.27 -19.08
CA GLU A 213 -18.37 -15.50 -19.88
C GLU A 213 -16.92 -16.00 -19.97
N VAL A 214 -15.98 -15.09 -20.28
CA VAL A 214 -14.56 -15.40 -20.34
C VAL A 214 -14.01 -15.71 -18.94
N ALA A 215 -14.42 -14.96 -17.92
CA ALA A 215 -13.97 -15.20 -16.55
C ALA A 215 -14.37 -16.59 -16.02
N ARG A 216 -15.52 -17.11 -16.45
CA ARG A 216 -16.00 -18.46 -16.09
C ARG A 216 -15.17 -19.60 -16.69
N GLU A 217 -14.39 -19.32 -17.73
CA GLU A 217 -13.48 -20.29 -18.35
C GLU A 217 -12.07 -20.26 -17.72
N MET A 218 -11.87 -19.49 -16.66
CA MET A 218 -10.56 -19.33 -16.01
C MET A 218 -10.00 -20.68 -15.57
N ASN A 219 -8.69 -20.86 -15.79
CA ASN A 219 -8.00 -22.08 -15.42
C ASN A 219 -8.03 -22.36 -13.92
N ASP A 220 -8.01 -23.63 -13.56
CA ASP A 220 -7.96 -24.12 -12.16
C ASP A 220 -9.07 -23.56 -11.25
N LEU A 221 -10.28 -23.31 -11.78
CA LEU A 221 -11.42 -22.93 -10.96
C LEU A 221 -11.83 -24.07 -10.03
N PRO A 222 -11.90 -23.86 -8.70
CA PRO A 222 -12.39 -24.88 -7.79
C PRO A 222 -13.89 -25.14 -8.02
N GLU A 223 -14.32 -26.39 -7.79
CA GLU A 223 -15.73 -26.78 -7.92
C GLU A 223 -16.67 -25.90 -7.09
N SER A 224 -16.22 -25.51 -5.91
CA SER A 224 -16.97 -24.63 -4.97
C SER A 224 -17.29 -23.24 -5.56
N LEU A 225 -16.55 -22.78 -6.58
CA LEU A 225 -16.79 -21.50 -7.26
C LEU A 225 -17.56 -21.65 -8.58
N LYS A 226 -17.75 -22.85 -9.10
CA LYS A 226 -18.52 -23.04 -10.33
C LYS A 226 -19.93 -22.45 -10.17
N GLY A 227 -20.33 -21.61 -11.13
CA GLY A 227 -21.59 -20.88 -11.11
C GLY A 227 -21.60 -19.59 -10.27
N ARG A 228 -20.53 -19.28 -9.50
CA ARG A 228 -20.41 -18.06 -8.70
C ARG A 228 -19.42 -17.05 -9.29
N VAL A 229 -18.66 -17.45 -10.32
CA VAL A 229 -17.64 -16.60 -10.95
C VAL A 229 -18.28 -15.41 -11.64
N LYS A 230 -17.73 -14.22 -11.37
CA LYS A 230 -18.08 -12.96 -12.03
C LYS A 230 -16.81 -12.27 -12.50
N GLY A 231 -16.92 -11.52 -13.61
CA GLY A 231 -15.82 -10.71 -14.11
C GLY A 231 -15.58 -9.43 -13.31
N GLY A 232 -14.45 -8.77 -13.58
CA GLY A 232 -14.12 -7.44 -13.05
C GLY A 232 -13.51 -7.39 -11.66
N GLY A 233 -13.47 -8.50 -10.93
CA GLY A 233 -12.85 -8.55 -9.61
C GLY A 233 -11.33 -8.38 -9.64
N SER A 234 -10.74 -8.05 -8.51
CA SER A 234 -9.29 -7.88 -8.38
C SER A 234 -8.75 -8.39 -7.05
N LEU A 235 -7.51 -8.86 -7.07
CA LEU A 235 -6.73 -9.16 -5.88
C LEU A 235 -5.43 -8.36 -5.97
N THR A 236 -5.26 -7.40 -5.09
CA THR A 236 -4.05 -6.58 -4.94
C THR A 236 -3.18 -7.20 -3.86
N ALA A 237 -1.87 -7.30 -4.07
CA ALA A 237 -0.94 -7.82 -3.09
C ALA A 237 0.06 -6.77 -2.64
N LEU A 238 0.23 -6.67 -1.33
CA LEU A 238 1.29 -5.89 -0.67
C LEU A 238 2.21 -6.85 0.11
N PRO A 239 3.17 -7.50 -0.57
CA PRO A 239 4.20 -8.25 0.11
C PRO A 239 5.14 -7.32 0.88
N ILE A 240 5.53 -7.73 2.08
CA ILE A 240 6.54 -7.04 2.89
C ILE A 240 7.80 -7.88 2.91
N ILE A 241 8.95 -7.24 2.70
CA ILE A 241 10.29 -7.83 2.80
C ILE A 241 11.12 -7.02 3.79
N GLU A 242 11.78 -7.72 4.69
CA GLU A 242 12.75 -7.13 5.61
C GLU A 242 14.16 -7.21 5.03
N THR A 243 14.84 -6.06 4.99
CA THR A 243 16.27 -5.98 4.64
C THR A 243 17.14 -5.86 5.89
N GLN A 244 18.43 -6.06 5.73
CA GLN A 244 19.44 -5.79 6.74
C GLN A 244 20.40 -4.73 6.21
N ALA A 245 20.54 -3.62 6.94
CA ALA A 245 21.37 -2.47 6.56
C ALA A 245 21.09 -1.94 5.13
N GLY A 246 19.83 -1.96 4.70
CA GLY A 246 19.42 -1.50 3.38
C GLY A 246 19.85 -2.38 2.21
N ASP A 247 20.36 -3.60 2.46
CA ASP A 247 20.84 -4.48 1.39
C ASP A 247 19.70 -5.09 0.58
N VAL A 248 19.41 -4.49 -0.56
CA VAL A 248 18.44 -5.00 -1.54
C VAL A 248 19.04 -6.04 -2.49
N SER A 249 20.35 -6.27 -2.43
CA SER A 249 21.05 -7.26 -3.28
C SER A 249 21.05 -8.68 -2.70
N ALA A 250 20.56 -8.85 -1.47
CA ALA A 250 20.36 -10.15 -0.84
C ALA A 250 19.39 -11.02 -1.66
N TYR A 251 19.42 -12.34 -1.42
CA TYR A 251 18.73 -13.31 -2.28
C TYR A 251 17.19 -13.11 -2.32
N ILE A 252 16.55 -13.00 -1.18
CA ILE A 252 15.09 -12.85 -1.11
C ILE A 252 14.60 -11.49 -1.63
N PRO A 253 15.18 -10.32 -1.22
CA PRO A 253 14.84 -9.04 -1.79
C PRO A 253 14.92 -9.00 -3.32
N THR A 254 16.03 -9.45 -3.90
CA THR A 254 16.24 -9.46 -5.35
C THR A 254 15.17 -10.26 -6.08
N ASN A 255 14.81 -11.44 -5.55
CA ASN A 255 13.76 -12.29 -6.14
C ASN A 255 12.39 -11.56 -6.13
N VAL A 256 12.00 -11.01 -4.99
CA VAL A 256 10.65 -10.41 -4.86
C VAL A 256 10.54 -9.09 -5.63
N ILE A 257 11.59 -8.27 -5.69
CA ILE A 257 11.63 -7.06 -6.55
C ILE A 257 11.40 -7.42 -8.02
N SER A 258 11.94 -8.56 -8.49
CA SER A 258 11.77 -8.98 -9.88
C SER A 258 10.36 -9.50 -10.19
N ILE A 259 9.65 -10.05 -9.20
CA ILE A 259 8.30 -10.61 -9.34
C ILE A 259 7.22 -9.51 -9.28
N THR A 260 7.46 -8.45 -8.52
CA THR A 260 6.47 -7.42 -8.24
C THR A 260 6.41 -6.34 -9.33
N ASP A 261 5.31 -5.58 -9.34
CA ASP A 261 5.05 -4.50 -10.30
C ASP A 261 5.62 -3.14 -9.81
N GLY A 262 6.48 -3.17 -8.84
CA GLY A 262 7.12 -2.02 -8.22
C GLY A 262 7.43 -2.25 -6.76
N GLN A 263 8.07 -1.26 -6.14
CA GLN A 263 8.44 -1.30 -4.72
C GLN A 263 8.37 0.07 -4.06
N ILE A 264 7.95 0.07 -2.81
CA ILE A 264 8.05 1.17 -1.86
C ILE A 264 9.23 0.86 -0.95
N PHE A 265 10.32 1.61 -1.11
CA PHE A 265 11.53 1.43 -0.31
C PHE A 265 11.53 2.38 0.90
N LEU A 266 11.74 1.83 2.09
CA LEU A 266 11.82 2.59 3.33
C LEU A 266 13.26 2.67 3.81
N ASP A 267 13.76 3.91 3.94
CA ASP A 267 15.12 4.21 4.35
C ASP A 267 15.21 4.51 5.85
N THR A 268 16.19 3.89 6.53
CA THR A 268 16.41 4.06 7.97
C THR A 268 16.87 5.47 8.32
N ASN A 269 17.67 6.13 7.44
CA ASN A 269 18.15 7.48 7.71
C ASN A 269 17.00 8.49 7.64
N LEU A 270 16.12 8.36 6.63
CA LEU A 270 14.91 9.20 6.54
C LEU A 270 14.01 9.00 7.76
N PHE A 271 13.86 7.76 8.23
CA PHE A 271 13.08 7.46 9.43
C PHE A 271 13.63 8.14 10.68
N ASN A 272 14.95 8.09 10.87
CA ASN A 272 15.64 8.70 12.00
C ASN A 272 15.62 10.24 11.93
N GLN A 273 15.57 10.81 10.72
CA GLN A 273 15.40 12.26 10.50
C GLN A 273 13.97 12.75 10.79
N GLY A 274 13.03 11.84 11.07
CA GLY A 274 11.63 12.19 11.34
C GLY A 274 10.75 12.27 10.09
N ASN A 275 11.25 11.95 8.92
CA ASN A 275 10.46 11.81 7.69
C ASN A 275 9.66 10.50 7.75
N ARG A 276 8.39 10.58 8.08
CA ARG A 276 7.49 9.42 8.25
C ARG A 276 6.20 9.63 7.48
N PRO A 277 5.86 8.72 6.54
CA PRO A 277 6.58 7.49 6.16
C PRO A 277 7.96 7.78 5.53
N ALA A 278 8.93 6.92 5.86
CA ALA A 278 10.34 7.10 5.47
C ALA A 278 10.63 6.62 4.03
N ILE A 279 9.79 7.01 3.08
CA ILE A 279 9.84 6.53 1.71
C ILE A 279 10.98 7.20 0.94
N ASP A 280 11.88 6.40 0.42
CA ASP A 280 12.85 6.87 -0.55
C ASP A 280 12.22 6.91 -1.96
N VAL A 281 11.88 8.11 -2.40
CA VAL A 281 11.22 8.36 -3.69
C VAL A 281 12.14 8.06 -4.89
N GLY A 282 13.46 8.14 -4.68
CA GLY A 282 14.46 7.92 -5.72
C GLY A 282 14.49 6.49 -6.24
N ILE A 283 14.42 5.52 -5.32
CA ILE A 283 14.47 4.08 -5.63
C ILE A 283 13.11 3.38 -5.57
N SER A 284 12.08 4.07 -5.11
CA SER A 284 10.71 3.56 -5.12
C SER A 284 10.08 3.75 -6.50
N VAL A 285 9.39 2.72 -6.98
CA VAL A 285 8.81 2.69 -8.33
C VAL A 285 7.44 2.01 -8.31
N SER A 286 6.48 2.58 -9.02
CA SER A 286 5.26 1.88 -9.44
C SER A 286 5.28 1.72 -10.96
N ARG A 287 5.22 0.48 -11.47
CA ARG A 287 5.18 0.21 -12.92
C ARG A 287 3.83 0.52 -13.54
N VAL A 288 2.77 0.54 -12.75
CA VAL A 288 1.43 0.97 -13.20
C VAL A 288 1.36 2.49 -13.29
N GLY A 289 1.95 3.18 -12.32
CA GLY A 289 2.11 4.63 -12.31
C GLY A 289 0.78 5.37 -12.45
N GLY A 290 0.74 6.43 -13.24
CA GLY A 290 -0.42 7.30 -13.39
C GLY A 290 -1.69 6.64 -13.93
N ASN A 291 -1.65 5.38 -14.38
CA ASN A 291 -2.86 4.63 -14.74
C ASN A 291 -3.66 4.20 -13.48
N ALA A 292 -2.99 4.14 -12.33
CA ALA A 292 -3.58 3.88 -11.01
C ALA A 292 -3.90 5.17 -10.24
N GLN A 293 -4.00 6.31 -10.91
CA GLN A 293 -4.38 7.60 -10.30
C GLN A 293 -5.64 8.16 -10.92
N ILE A 294 -6.46 8.82 -10.11
CA ILE A 294 -7.55 9.66 -10.64
C ILE A 294 -6.94 10.88 -11.36
N LYS A 295 -7.65 11.41 -12.34
CA LYS A 295 -7.13 12.47 -13.25
C LYS A 295 -6.63 13.70 -12.49
N ALA A 296 -7.35 14.14 -11.46
CA ALA A 296 -6.95 15.29 -10.65
C ALA A 296 -5.61 15.03 -9.93
N MET A 297 -5.43 13.87 -9.28
CA MET A 297 -4.17 13.50 -8.64
C MET A 297 -3.03 13.45 -9.65
N LYS A 298 -3.24 12.82 -10.81
CA LYS A 298 -2.23 12.74 -11.87
C LYS A 298 -1.78 14.13 -12.36
N LYS A 299 -2.71 15.09 -12.46
CA LYS A 299 -2.41 16.47 -12.88
C LYS A 299 -1.59 17.21 -11.83
N VAL A 300 -1.96 17.07 -10.55
CA VAL A 300 -1.32 17.79 -9.44
C VAL A 300 0.02 17.19 -9.04
N ALA A 301 0.10 15.87 -8.95
CA ALA A 301 1.29 15.16 -8.47
C ALA A 301 2.31 14.83 -9.58
N GLY A 302 2.00 15.13 -10.85
CA GLY A 302 2.82 14.70 -11.99
C GLY A 302 4.27 15.17 -11.96
N THR A 303 4.54 16.35 -11.41
CA THR A 303 5.89 16.91 -11.26
C THR A 303 6.53 16.63 -9.91
N LEU A 304 5.72 16.25 -8.90
CA LEU A 304 6.18 16.16 -7.50
C LEU A 304 7.39 15.24 -7.32
N LYS A 305 7.39 14.09 -8.00
CA LYS A 305 8.50 13.15 -7.94
C LYS A 305 9.80 13.73 -8.50
N ILE A 306 9.71 14.48 -9.61
CA ILE A 306 10.86 15.16 -10.25
C ILE A 306 11.33 16.30 -9.35
N ASP A 307 10.41 17.12 -8.84
CA ASP A 307 10.73 18.24 -7.95
C ASP A 307 11.46 17.73 -6.69
N GLN A 308 11.01 16.62 -6.11
CA GLN A 308 11.66 16.01 -4.95
C GLN A 308 13.04 15.41 -5.26
N ALA A 309 13.23 14.82 -6.45
CA ALA A 309 14.54 14.33 -6.87
C ALA A 309 15.53 15.49 -7.04
N GLN A 310 15.14 16.58 -7.73
CA GLN A 310 15.95 17.79 -7.88
C GLN A 310 16.30 18.43 -6.53
N TYR A 311 15.33 18.52 -5.62
CA TYR A 311 15.58 19.02 -4.28
C TYR A 311 16.67 18.21 -3.55
N ARG A 312 16.61 16.87 -3.59
CA ARG A 312 17.62 16.02 -2.92
C ARG A 312 19.02 16.20 -3.49
N GLU A 313 19.14 16.33 -4.81
CA GLU A 313 20.44 16.65 -5.45
C GLU A 313 20.98 17.99 -4.96
N LEU A 314 20.14 19.03 -4.98
CA LEU A 314 20.54 20.38 -4.54
C LEU A 314 20.86 20.41 -3.05
N GLU A 315 20.09 19.73 -2.20
CA GLU A 315 20.37 19.64 -0.76
C GLU A 315 21.75 19.01 -0.47
N ALA A 316 22.13 17.98 -1.23
CA ALA A 316 23.44 17.38 -1.11
C ALA A 316 24.57 18.35 -1.47
N PHE A 317 24.40 19.14 -2.52
CA PHE A 317 25.37 20.16 -2.94
C PHE A 317 25.49 21.32 -1.96
N THR A 318 24.39 21.79 -1.39
CA THR A 318 24.39 22.96 -0.49
C THR A 318 25.09 22.70 0.86
N LYS A 319 25.19 21.45 1.28
CA LYS A 319 26.00 21.09 2.45
C LYS A 319 27.49 21.40 2.27
N PHE A 320 27.95 21.60 1.03
CA PHE A 320 29.36 21.84 0.68
C PHE A 320 29.64 23.23 0.10
N SER A 321 28.63 24.02 -0.31
CA SER A 321 28.80 25.36 -0.90
C SER A 321 28.14 26.44 -0.05
N GLY A 322 28.91 27.48 0.30
CA GLY A 322 28.44 28.59 1.14
C GLY A 322 27.59 29.65 0.44
N ASP A 323 27.63 29.74 -0.90
CA ASP A 323 26.87 30.74 -1.67
C ASP A 323 25.79 30.06 -2.51
N MET A 324 24.54 30.46 -2.32
CA MET A 324 23.37 30.01 -3.07
C MET A 324 22.82 31.15 -3.92
N ASP A 325 22.56 30.86 -5.21
CA ASP A 325 21.78 31.77 -6.04
C ASP A 325 20.29 31.78 -5.62
N PRO A 326 19.56 32.87 -5.86
CA PRO A 326 18.16 33.01 -5.43
C PRO A 326 17.20 31.93 -5.99
N VAL A 327 17.47 31.41 -7.19
CA VAL A 327 16.62 30.39 -7.85
C VAL A 327 16.80 29.05 -7.15
N THR A 328 18.05 28.67 -6.88
CA THR A 328 18.38 27.46 -6.11
C THR A 328 17.78 27.52 -4.70
N ALA A 329 17.86 28.68 -4.03
CA ALA A 329 17.27 28.86 -2.71
C ALA A 329 15.74 28.65 -2.72
N LEU A 330 15.02 29.17 -3.71
CA LEU A 330 13.58 28.96 -3.88
C LEU A 330 13.23 27.48 -4.12
N THR A 331 14.04 26.79 -4.92
CA THR A 331 13.83 25.37 -5.23
C THR A 331 14.02 24.51 -3.97
N ILE A 332 15.00 24.85 -3.17
CA ILE A 332 15.27 24.16 -1.89
C ILE A 332 14.14 24.43 -0.89
N ASP A 333 13.71 25.68 -0.72
CA ASP A 333 12.60 26.03 0.16
C ASP A 333 11.31 25.27 -0.23
N LYS A 334 10.96 25.27 -1.52
CA LYS A 334 9.82 24.50 -2.05
C LYS A 334 9.97 23.00 -1.74
N GLY A 335 11.16 22.43 -1.97
CA GLY A 335 11.44 21.02 -1.73
C GLY A 335 11.34 20.63 -0.26
N GLN A 336 11.87 21.47 0.65
CA GLN A 336 11.75 21.25 2.09
C GLN A 336 10.30 21.28 2.57
N LYS A 337 9.52 22.26 2.10
CA LYS A 337 8.09 22.38 2.43
C LYS A 337 7.28 21.22 1.89
N ASN A 338 7.55 20.77 0.67
CA ASN A 338 6.93 19.57 0.10
C ASN A 338 7.30 18.31 0.88
N THR A 339 8.56 18.16 1.30
CA THR A 339 8.97 17.06 2.18
C THR A 339 8.18 17.08 3.49
N ARG A 340 7.98 18.26 4.08
CA ARG A 340 7.22 18.42 5.31
C ARG A 340 5.74 18.09 5.14
N LEU A 341 5.13 18.46 3.99
CA LEU A 341 3.75 18.08 3.65
C LEU A 341 3.57 16.58 3.50
N LEU A 342 4.60 15.85 3.02
CA LEU A 342 4.52 14.40 2.84
C LEU A 342 4.61 13.62 4.17
N VAL A 343 5.06 14.28 5.25
CA VAL A 343 5.04 13.67 6.60
C VAL A 343 3.59 13.48 7.05
N GLN A 344 3.30 12.30 7.57
CA GLN A 344 1.96 11.91 8.00
C GLN A 344 2.03 10.98 9.22
N PRO A 345 1.21 11.21 10.26
CA PRO A 345 1.19 10.32 11.43
C PRO A 345 0.63 8.95 11.05
N GLN A 346 1.00 7.93 11.82
CA GLN A 346 0.45 6.57 11.67
C GLN A 346 -1.04 6.54 12.00
N TYR A 347 -1.76 5.63 11.34
CA TYR A 347 -3.19 5.39 11.55
C TYR A 347 -4.08 6.62 11.30
N SER A 348 -3.61 7.47 10.41
CA SER A 348 -4.31 8.70 10.01
C SER A 348 -4.31 8.85 8.49
N PRO A 349 -4.89 7.88 7.76
CA PRO A 349 -4.98 7.99 6.32
C PRO A 349 -5.84 9.18 5.92
N MET A 350 -5.44 9.87 4.84
CA MET A 350 -6.11 11.07 4.35
C MET A 350 -6.91 10.75 3.08
N PRO A 351 -8.19 11.18 2.98
CA PRO A 351 -8.98 11.06 1.75
C PRO A 351 -8.30 11.72 0.55
N VAL A 352 -8.47 11.14 -0.64
CA VAL A 352 -7.75 11.56 -1.85
C VAL A 352 -8.02 13.01 -2.26
N GLU A 353 -9.23 13.51 -2.08
CA GLU A 353 -9.61 14.90 -2.35
C GLU A 353 -8.83 15.89 -1.49
N LYS A 354 -8.61 15.58 -0.22
CA LYS A 354 -7.79 16.39 0.68
C LYS A 354 -6.30 16.33 0.31
N GLN A 355 -5.82 15.13 -0.06
CA GLN A 355 -4.45 14.96 -0.56
C GLN A 355 -4.21 15.83 -1.78
N ILE A 356 -5.12 15.83 -2.77
CA ILE A 356 -4.99 16.63 -3.98
C ILE A 356 -4.94 18.12 -3.65
N ALA A 357 -5.84 18.60 -2.78
CA ALA A 357 -5.90 20.01 -2.40
C ALA A 357 -4.61 20.50 -1.74
N ILE A 358 -4.05 19.74 -0.79
CA ILE A 358 -2.83 20.15 -0.10
C ILE A 358 -1.59 19.98 -0.97
N LEU A 359 -1.49 18.94 -1.79
CA LEU A 359 -0.39 18.75 -2.74
C LEU A 359 -0.40 19.82 -3.84
N TYR A 360 -1.56 20.31 -4.24
CA TYR A 360 -1.66 21.47 -5.11
C TYR A 360 -0.96 22.69 -4.53
N CYS A 361 -1.18 22.97 -3.24
CA CYS A 361 -0.47 24.08 -2.56
C CYS A 361 1.06 23.91 -2.61
N GLY A 362 1.56 22.70 -2.38
CA GLY A 362 3.00 22.40 -2.42
C GLY A 362 3.59 22.53 -3.83
N THR A 363 2.96 21.91 -4.83
CA THR A 363 3.47 21.89 -6.21
C THR A 363 3.41 23.26 -6.90
N HIS A 364 2.42 24.10 -6.55
CA HIS A 364 2.26 25.46 -7.09
C HIS A 364 2.94 26.55 -6.27
N GLY A 365 3.72 26.18 -5.22
CA GLY A 365 4.51 27.14 -4.45
C GLY A 365 3.68 28.09 -3.58
N LEU A 366 2.45 27.72 -3.22
CA LEU A 366 1.56 28.55 -2.40
C LEU A 366 2.01 28.63 -0.93
N LEU A 367 3.02 27.85 -0.54
CA LEU A 367 3.61 27.83 0.79
C LEU A 367 4.82 28.74 0.96
N LYS A 368 5.19 29.56 -0.06
CA LYS A 368 6.42 30.35 -0.05
C LYS A 368 6.57 31.23 1.22
N ASP A 369 5.47 31.80 1.69
CA ASP A 369 5.43 32.72 2.82
C ASP A 369 5.14 32.02 4.17
N VAL A 370 4.98 30.70 4.20
CA VAL A 370 4.73 29.90 5.40
C VAL A 370 6.06 29.37 5.96
N PRO A 371 6.41 29.64 7.23
CA PRO A 371 7.61 29.08 7.85
C PRO A 371 7.59 27.54 7.84
N LEU A 372 8.77 26.90 7.69
CA LEU A 372 8.89 25.45 7.56
C LEU A 372 8.32 24.68 8.75
N ASP A 373 8.49 25.19 9.97
CA ASP A 373 7.97 24.62 11.21
C ASP A 373 6.45 24.74 11.33
N LYS A 374 5.81 25.65 10.58
CA LYS A 374 4.37 25.89 10.55
C LYS A 374 3.61 25.17 9.43
N VAL A 375 4.31 24.47 8.53
CA VAL A 375 3.67 23.80 7.39
C VAL A 375 2.59 22.80 7.83
N SER A 376 2.80 22.04 8.91
CA SER A 376 1.80 21.08 9.42
C SER A 376 0.56 21.76 10.04
N GLU A 377 0.75 22.93 10.68
CA GLU A 377 -0.35 23.75 11.21
C GLU A 377 -1.13 24.37 10.06
N PHE A 378 -0.43 24.87 9.03
CA PHE A 378 -1.04 25.37 7.79
C PHE A 378 -1.89 24.28 7.13
N GLU A 379 -1.36 23.08 6.92
CA GLU A 379 -2.09 21.95 6.32
C GLU A 379 -3.42 21.71 7.03
N ARG A 380 -3.41 21.62 8.36
CA ARG A 380 -4.61 21.39 9.15
C ARG A 380 -5.62 22.53 8.97
N SER A 381 -5.20 23.78 9.18
CA SER A 381 -6.09 24.94 9.06
C SER A 381 -6.64 25.10 7.65
N PHE A 382 -5.82 24.87 6.62
CA PHE A 382 -6.24 24.94 5.22
C PHE A 382 -7.33 23.90 4.90
N LEU A 383 -7.14 22.65 5.32
CA LEU A 383 -8.12 21.59 5.10
C LEU A 383 -9.42 21.83 5.87
N GLU A 384 -9.35 22.33 7.12
CA GLU A 384 -10.52 22.73 7.91
C GLU A 384 -11.31 23.85 7.23
N PHE A 385 -10.63 24.85 6.63
CA PHE A 385 -11.29 25.89 5.84
C PHE A 385 -12.00 25.33 4.61
N LEU A 386 -11.35 24.43 3.87
CA LEU A 386 -11.97 23.83 2.69
C LEU A 386 -13.18 22.98 3.06
N GLU A 387 -13.12 22.21 4.13
CA GLU A 387 -14.28 21.43 4.60
C GLU A 387 -15.44 22.31 5.03
N ARG A 388 -15.17 23.38 5.75
CA ARG A 388 -16.21 24.26 6.25
C ARG A 388 -16.87 25.09 5.15
N ASP A 389 -16.05 25.70 4.28
CA ASP A 389 -16.51 26.76 3.37
C ASP A 389 -16.70 26.29 1.92
N TYR A 390 -15.99 25.21 1.49
CA TYR A 390 -15.94 24.77 0.09
C TYR A 390 -16.05 23.26 -0.10
N GLN A 391 -16.67 22.53 0.83
CA GLN A 391 -16.83 21.07 0.74
C GLN A 391 -17.38 20.66 -0.64
N MET A 392 -18.55 21.17 -1.02
CA MET A 392 -19.25 20.79 -2.26
C MET A 392 -18.56 21.32 -3.52
N GLU A 393 -17.92 22.49 -3.43
CA GLU A 393 -17.39 23.18 -4.60
C GLU A 393 -15.93 22.83 -4.92
N VAL A 394 -15.21 22.29 -3.94
CA VAL A 394 -13.80 21.88 -4.09
C VAL A 394 -13.62 20.41 -3.78
N LEU A 395 -13.87 19.96 -2.54
CA LEU A 395 -13.52 18.59 -2.15
C LEU A 395 -14.36 17.54 -2.87
N ASP A 396 -15.67 17.73 -2.95
CA ASP A 396 -16.55 16.77 -3.65
C ASP A 396 -16.26 16.73 -5.16
N VAL A 397 -15.86 17.85 -5.77
CA VAL A 397 -15.44 17.90 -7.17
C VAL A 397 -14.13 17.16 -7.38
N LEU A 398 -13.13 17.40 -6.51
CA LEU A 398 -11.84 16.68 -6.55
C LEU A 398 -12.00 15.18 -6.38
N LYS A 399 -12.94 14.75 -5.53
CA LYS A 399 -13.28 13.34 -5.32
C LYS A 399 -13.73 12.64 -6.61
N THR A 400 -14.41 13.35 -7.50
CA THR A 400 -14.80 12.82 -8.83
C THR A 400 -13.64 12.71 -9.81
N GLY A 401 -12.45 13.20 -9.43
CA GLY A 401 -11.25 13.24 -10.28
C GLY A 401 -11.18 14.45 -11.22
N VAL A 402 -12.07 15.43 -11.05
CA VAL A 402 -12.08 16.68 -11.83
C VAL A 402 -11.29 17.75 -11.08
N ILE A 403 -10.48 18.51 -11.80
CA ILE A 403 -9.84 19.73 -11.33
C ILE A 403 -9.91 20.78 -12.46
N ASP A 404 -10.73 21.79 -12.25
CA ASP A 404 -10.95 22.91 -13.15
C ASP A 404 -10.37 24.23 -12.60
N ASP A 405 -10.44 25.29 -13.39
CA ASP A 405 -9.89 26.59 -13.02
C ASP A 405 -10.63 27.21 -11.81
N ASN A 406 -11.91 26.91 -11.64
CA ASN A 406 -12.67 27.40 -10.49
C ASN A 406 -12.20 26.74 -9.19
N VAL A 407 -12.02 25.41 -9.20
CA VAL A 407 -11.46 24.67 -8.08
C VAL A 407 -10.05 25.17 -7.73
N CYS A 408 -9.17 25.33 -8.76
CA CYS A 408 -7.82 25.85 -8.57
C CYS A 408 -7.84 27.25 -7.90
N LYS A 409 -8.67 28.17 -8.41
CA LYS A 409 -8.80 29.52 -7.85
C LYS A 409 -9.24 29.54 -6.40
N LYS A 410 -10.23 28.70 -6.03
CA LYS A 410 -10.68 28.56 -4.63
C LYS A 410 -9.61 28.00 -3.72
N ILE A 411 -8.84 27.02 -4.18
CA ILE A 411 -7.69 26.49 -3.44
C ILE A 411 -6.66 27.61 -3.20
N GLU A 412 -6.30 28.39 -4.23
CA GLU A 412 -5.34 29.49 -4.17
C GLU A 412 -5.81 30.59 -3.21
N GLU A 413 -7.07 31.01 -3.31
CA GLU A 413 -7.66 32.02 -2.41
C GLU A 413 -7.66 31.56 -0.95
N THR A 414 -8.01 30.29 -0.71
CA THR A 414 -8.02 29.71 0.64
C THR A 414 -6.61 29.57 1.19
N ALA A 415 -5.66 29.10 0.35
CA ALA A 415 -4.25 29.01 0.74
C ALA A 415 -3.66 30.38 1.11
N ALA A 416 -3.95 31.43 0.32
CA ALA A 416 -3.50 32.78 0.61
C ALA A 416 -4.09 33.35 1.89
N LYS A 417 -5.38 33.06 2.18
CA LYS A 417 -6.02 33.45 3.45
C LYS A 417 -5.38 32.73 4.66
N THR A 418 -5.15 31.44 4.50
CA THR A 418 -4.55 30.61 5.56
C THR A 418 -3.10 31.01 5.81
N ALA A 419 -2.29 31.25 4.76
CA ALA A 419 -0.90 31.66 4.91
C ALA A 419 -0.71 32.95 5.72
N LYS A 420 -1.64 33.92 5.59
CA LYS A 420 -1.63 35.17 6.38
C LYS A 420 -1.73 34.96 7.90
N GLN A 421 -2.18 33.80 8.35
CA GLN A 421 -2.25 33.49 9.79
C GLN A 421 -0.89 33.06 10.37
N PHE A 422 0.07 32.75 9.50
CA PHE A 422 1.38 32.22 9.85
C PHE A 422 2.54 33.15 9.47
N MET A 423 2.22 34.32 8.85
CA MET A 423 3.15 35.42 8.64
C MET A 423 3.25 36.26 9.91
#